data_ebb0b3ff3acc2bbb6566538a1392e018
#
_entry.id   ebb0b3ff3acc2bbb6566538a1392e018
#
_cell.length_a   1.000
_cell.length_b   1.000
_cell.length_c   1.000
_cell.angle_alpha   90.00
_cell.angle_beta   90.00
_cell.angle_gamma   90.00
#
_symmetry.space_group_name_H-M   'P 1'
#
loop_
_entity.id
_entity.type
_entity.pdbx_description
1 polymer ?
#
loop_
_entity_poly.entity_id
_entity_poly.type
_entity_poly.pdbx_seq_one_letter_code
_entity_poly.pdbx_strand_id
1 'polypeptide(L)'
;ASLVAWSGTDGVYAQRGGTSVAFLPGQAPLGPSVDRFGWVWGPATASSVSVGGGVDGAFSVSVESESAGEIHAVRISPDGTRALVLRGSDASAWVGVVERGASGRPLAIRALEQIPLEHGSVVDASWTTSTGIMLVVRATGEDDQLVSLPLGGLPSNVSLPIRVTSMSAGGSSSAVVISGTDAAGKAKVLIRSGALWQNAPESLTSARYAG
;
A
#
# COMPACT_ATOMS: atom_id res chain seq x y z
N ALA A 1 18.23 3.68 -13.71
CA ALA A 1 17.26 4.76 -13.42
C ALA A 1 16.14 4.18 -12.55
N SER A 2 15.75 4.90 -11.50
CA SER A 2 14.66 4.51 -10.60
C SER A 2 13.32 4.62 -11.33
N LEU A 3 12.41 3.68 -11.03
CA LEU A 3 11.01 3.75 -11.45
C LEU A 3 10.24 4.54 -10.39
N VAL A 4 9.49 5.55 -10.82
CA VAL A 4 8.64 6.37 -9.97
C VAL A 4 7.21 6.26 -10.48
N ALA A 5 6.26 6.02 -9.59
CA ALA A 5 4.84 5.98 -9.93
C ALA A 5 4.03 6.88 -8.98
N TRP A 6 2.98 7.51 -9.51
CA TRP A 6 2.09 8.38 -8.74
C TRP A 6 0.66 8.35 -9.27
N SER A 7 -0.30 8.68 -8.42
CA SER A 7 -1.69 8.85 -8.83
C SER A 7 -1.94 10.27 -9.30
N GLY A 8 -2.63 10.41 -10.42
CA GLY A 8 -3.27 11.64 -10.88
C GLY A 8 -4.79 11.56 -10.75
N THR A 9 -5.49 12.56 -11.25
CA THR A 9 -6.96 12.64 -11.23
C THR A 9 -7.63 11.63 -12.16
N ASP A 10 -6.96 11.23 -13.23
CA ASP A 10 -7.45 10.38 -14.33
C ASP A 10 -6.77 9.00 -14.37
N GLY A 11 -5.70 8.80 -13.60
CA GLY A 11 -5.00 7.52 -13.60
C GLY A 11 -3.73 7.49 -12.79
N VAL A 12 -3.03 6.38 -12.91
CA VAL A 12 -1.70 6.16 -12.38
C VAL A 12 -0.67 6.33 -13.49
N TYR A 13 0.32 7.12 -13.21
CA TYR A 13 1.44 7.40 -14.10
C TYR A 13 2.71 6.77 -13.57
N ALA A 14 3.59 6.34 -14.46
CA ALA A 14 4.92 5.87 -14.09
C ALA A 14 5.99 6.34 -15.06
N GLN A 15 7.17 6.67 -14.53
CA GLN A 15 8.34 7.10 -15.28
C GLN A 15 9.59 6.37 -14.84
N ARG A 16 10.48 6.12 -15.79
CA ARG A 16 11.83 5.61 -15.54
C ARG A 16 12.85 6.52 -16.24
N GLY A 17 13.70 7.20 -15.44
CA GLY A 17 14.68 8.14 -15.98
C GLY A 17 14.07 9.28 -16.80
N GLY A 18 12.90 9.78 -16.38
CA GLY A 18 12.18 10.87 -17.08
C GLY A 18 11.32 10.41 -18.27
N THR A 19 11.38 9.14 -18.68
CA THR A 19 10.56 8.58 -19.77
C THR A 19 9.31 7.92 -19.20
N SER A 20 8.13 8.23 -19.76
CA SER A 20 6.89 7.56 -19.40
C SER A 20 6.96 6.08 -19.79
N VAL A 21 6.65 5.19 -18.83
CA VAL A 21 6.69 3.74 -19.01
C VAL A 21 5.34 3.07 -18.78
N ALA A 22 4.42 3.72 -18.09
CA ALA A 22 3.06 3.24 -17.91
C ALA A 22 2.08 4.39 -17.64
N PHE A 23 0.87 4.21 -18.15
CA PHE A 23 -0.34 4.91 -17.75
C PHE A 23 -1.44 3.88 -17.52
N LEU A 24 -2.06 3.91 -16.34
CA LEU A 24 -3.16 3.02 -15.96
C LEU A 24 -4.39 3.90 -15.69
N PRO A 25 -5.42 3.86 -16.54
CA PRO A 25 -6.62 4.68 -16.33
C PRO A 25 -7.39 4.24 -15.09
N GLY A 26 -7.99 5.19 -14.41
CA GLY A 26 -8.77 4.97 -13.18
C GLY A 26 -8.05 5.43 -11.92
N GLN A 27 -8.79 5.53 -10.84
CA GLN A 27 -8.27 6.06 -9.58
C GLN A 27 -7.62 4.97 -8.72
N ALA A 28 -6.50 5.30 -8.09
CA ALA A 28 -5.87 4.53 -7.03
C ALA A 28 -5.77 5.41 -5.77
N PRO A 29 -6.84 5.50 -4.96
CA PRO A 29 -6.94 6.48 -3.87
C PRO A 29 -5.80 6.40 -2.86
N LEU A 30 -5.34 5.19 -2.58
CA LEU A 30 -4.21 4.95 -1.68
C LEU A 30 -2.85 4.92 -2.43
N GLY A 31 -2.85 5.31 -3.72
CA GLY A 31 -1.68 5.37 -4.58
C GLY A 31 -1.24 4.02 -5.13
N PRO A 32 -0.34 4.01 -6.13
CA PRO A 32 0.18 2.80 -6.76
C PRO A 32 1.20 2.07 -5.87
N SER A 33 1.45 0.82 -6.23
CA SER A 33 2.58 0.04 -5.75
C SER A 33 3.52 -0.28 -6.91
N VAL A 34 4.82 -0.36 -6.64
CA VAL A 34 5.84 -0.77 -7.62
C VAL A 34 6.54 -2.00 -7.07
N ASP A 35 6.69 -3.03 -7.89
CA ASP A 35 7.41 -4.23 -7.49
C ASP A 35 8.87 -4.25 -8.00
N ARG A 36 9.66 -5.18 -7.45
CA ARG A 36 11.08 -5.36 -7.81
C ARG A 36 11.32 -5.68 -9.29
N PHE A 37 10.31 -6.19 -9.98
CA PHE A 37 10.40 -6.51 -11.41
C PHE A 37 10.07 -5.31 -12.30
N GLY A 38 9.68 -4.18 -11.68
CA GLY A 38 9.36 -2.94 -12.38
C GLY A 38 7.94 -2.88 -12.91
N TRP A 39 7.03 -3.70 -12.38
CA TRP A 39 5.60 -3.59 -12.63
C TRP A 39 4.97 -2.56 -11.69
N VAL A 40 4.11 -1.73 -12.25
CA VAL A 40 3.31 -0.72 -11.53
C VAL A 40 1.91 -1.27 -11.36
N TRP A 41 1.48 -1.36 -10.12
CA TRP A 41 0.16 -1.86 -9.71
C TRP A 41 -0.69 -0.65 -9.35
N GLY A 42 -1.83 -0.50 -10.00
CA GLY A 42 -2.64 0.71 -9.95
C GLY A 42 -4.10 0.48 -9.61
N PRO A 43 -5.02 1.09 -10.37
CA PRO A 43 -6.44 1.01 -10.10
C PRO A 43 -6.96 -0.43 -10.07
N ALA A 44 -7.92 -0.69 -9.18
CA ALA A 44 -8.49 -2.00 -8.99
C ALA A 44 -10.02 -1.97 -9.10
N THR A 45 -10.59 -3.14 -9.37
CA THR A 45 -12.02 -3.44 -9.32
C THR A 45 -12.29 -4.45 -8.21
N ALA A 46 -13.51 -4.99 -8.13
CA ALA A 46 -13.83 -6.03 -7.14
C ALA A 46 -13.01 -7.33 -7.30
N SER A 47 -12.50 -7.63 -8.50
CA SER A 47 -11.86 -8.92 -8.83
C SER A 47 -10.56 -8.80 -9.62
N SER A 48 -10.09 -7.60 -9.89
CA SER A 48 -8.86 -7.41 -10.66
C SER A 48 -8.13 -6.12 -10.31
N VAL A 49 -6.85 -6.06 -10.63
CA VAL A 49 -6.01 -4.87 -10.52
C VAL A 49 -5.33 -4.59 -11.85
N SER A 50 -5.28 -3.33 -12.25
CA SER A 50 -4.56 -2.88 -13.43
C SER A 50 -3.07 -2.86 -13.16
N VAL A 51 -2.29 -3.45 -14.04
CA VAL A 51 -0.83 -3.52 -13.94
C VAL A 51 -0.22 -3.02 -15.24
N GLY A 52 0.83 -2.25 -15.15
CA GLY A 52 1.54 -1.70 -16.30
C GLY A 52 3.05 -1.72 -16.11
N GLY A 53 3.75 -1.59 -17.21
CA GLY A 53 5.21 -1.53 -17.24
C GLY A 53 5.80 -2.48 -18.28
N GLY A 54 7.11 -2.29 -18.54
CA GLY A 54 7.79 -3.08 -19.55
C GLY A 54 7.27 -2.83 -20.97
N VAL A 55 7.43 -3.82 -21.83
CA VAL A 55 7.02 -3.79 -23.24
C VAL A 55 5.55 -4.19 -23.45
N ASP A 56 4.91 -4.77 -22.44
CA ASP A 56 3.57 -5.37 -22.55
C ASP A 56 2.42 -4.35 -22.41
N GLY A 57 2.74 -3.09 -22.08
CA GLY A 57 1.73 -2.07 -21.82
C GLY A 57 0.93 -2.35 -20.53
N ALA A 58 -0.32 -1.87 -20.50
CA ALA A 58 -1.23 -2.08 -19.39
C ALA A 58 -2.07 -3.35 -19.62
N PHE A 59 -2.28 -4.13 -18.54
CA PHE A 59 -3.14 -5.32 -18.55
C PHE A 59 -3.78 -5.52 -17.17
N SER A 60 -4.75 -6.42 -17.08
CA SER A 60 -5.44 -6.74 -15.85
C SER A 60 -4.92 -8.03 -15.25
N VAL A 61 -4.71 -8.02 -13.94
CA VAL A 61 -4.34 -9.20 -13.12
C VAL A 61 -5.53 -9.57 -12.26
N SER A 62 -5.96 -10.83 -12.32
CA SER A 62 -7.08 -11.33 -11.51
C SER A 62 -6.69 -11.40 -10.03
N VAL A 63 -7.65 -11.08 -9.17
CA VAL A 63 -7.54 -11.23 -7.73
C VAL A 63 -8.57 -12.26 -7.31
N GLU A 64 -8.12 -13.47 -7.06
CA GLU A 64 -9.00 -14.55 -6.64
C GLU A 64 -9.34 -14.40 -5.16
N SER A 65 -10.62 -14.35 -4.87
CA SER A 65 -11.11 -14.31 -3.49
C SER A 65 -12.56 -14.78 -3.44
N GLU A 66 -12.87 -15.53 -2.41
CA GLU A 66 -14.25 -15.92 -2.08
C GLU A 66 -15.04 -14.76 -1.47
N SER A 67 -14.37 -13.70 -0.98
CA SER A 67 -15.04 -12.55 -0.38
C SER A 67 -15.45 -11.52 -1.44
N ALA A 68 -16.67 -11.01 -1.33
CA ALA A 68 -17.16 -9.89 -2.12
C ALA A 68 -16.58 -8.55 -1.57
N GLY A 69 -16.43 -7.55 -2.46
CA GLY A 69 -16.09 -6.19 -2.07
C GLY A 69 -15.07 -5.55 -3.01
N GLU A 70 -15.14 -4.24 -3.10
CA GLU A 70 -14.23 -3.43 -3.91
C GLU A 70 -12.80 -3.49 -3.33
N ILE A 71 -11.82 -3.55 -4.21
CA ILE A 71 -10.41 -3.47 -3.82
C ILE A 71 -10.01 -1.99 -3.79
N HIS A 72 -9.59 -1.51 -2.64
CA HIS A 72 -9.16 -0.13 -2.44
C HIS A 72 -7.68 0.07 -2.71
N ALA A 73 -6.86 -0.93 -2.42
CA ALA A 73 -5.43 -0.90 -2.70
C ALA A 73 -4.84 -2.31 -2.82
N VAL A 74 -3.76 -2.38 -3.61
CA VAL A 74 -2.87 -3.54 -3.66
C VAL A 74 -1.45 -3.06 -3.39
N ARG A 75 -0.74 -3.73 -2.48
CA ARG A 75 0.65 -3.46 -2.12
C ARG A 75 1.47 -4.73 -2.33
N ILE A 76 2.50 -4.64 -3.13
CA ILE A 76 3.36 -5.80 -3.41
C ILE A 76 4.53 -5.81 -2.45
N SER A 77 4.85 -7.00 -1.92
CA SER A 77 6.01 -7.19 -1.04
C SER A 77 7.33 -6.86 -1.76
N PRO A 78 8.39 -6.45 -1.04
CA PRO A 78 9.68 -6.08 -1.65
C PRO A 78 10.31 -7.18 -2.49
N ASP A 79 10.05 -8.45 -2.19
CA ASP A 79 10.50 -9.60 -2.99
C ASP A 79 9.58 -9.91 -4.19
N GLY A 80 8.44 -9.23 -4.28
CA GLY A 80 7.48 -9.40 -5.38
C GLY A 80 6.64 -10.68 -5.33
N THR A 81 6.70 -11.45 -4.24
CA THR A 81 6.05 -12.77 -4.13
C THR A 81 4.67 -12.72 -3.49
N ARG A 82 4.36 -11.65 -2.74
CA ARG A 82 3.10 -11.50 -2.01
C ARG A 82 2.42 -10.18 -2.33
N ALA A 83 1.12 -10.18 -2.19
CA ALA A 83 0.29 -8.99 -2.27
C ALA A 83 -0.47 -8.80 -0.96
N LEU A 84 -0.52 -7.57 -0.47
CA LEU A 84 -1.43 -7.11 0.55
C LEU A 84 -2.58 -6.38 -0.15
N VAL A 85 -3.80 -6.85 0.06
CA VAL A 85 -5.00 -6.35 -0.60
C VAL A 85 -5.93 -5.75 0.45
N LEU A 86 -6.28 -4.48 0.29
CA LEU A 86 -7.30 -3.81 1.10
C LEU A 86 -8.61 -3.85 0.33
N ARG A 87 -9.67 -4.42 0.93
CA ARG A 87 -10.95 -4.58 0.27
C ARG A 87 -12.15 -4.56 1.22
N GLY A 88 -13.33 -4.38 0.63
CA GLY A 88 -14.60 -4.39 1.34
C GLY A 88 -14.97 -3.05 1.97
N SER A 89 -16.22 -2.91 2.39
CA SER A 89 -16.74 -1.67 3.01
C SER A 89 -16.10 -1.38 4.37
N ASP A 90 -15.63 -2.40 5.05
CA ASP A 90 -14.91 -2.35 6.33
C ASP A 90 -13.39 -2.20 6.14
N ALA A 91 -12.94 -2.09 4.89
CA ALA A 91 -11.54 -1.98 4.51
C ALA A 91 -10.66 -3.02 5.23
N SER A 92 -11.04 -4.29 5.14
CA SER A 92 -10.24 -5.38 5.69
C SER A 92 -8.96 -5.62 4.88
N ALA A 93 -7.92 -6.12 5.54
CA ALA A 93 -6.64 -6.44 4.92
C ALA A 93 -6.50 -7.94 4.68
N TRP A 94 -5.97 -8.29 3.51
CA TRP A 94 -5.79 -9.67 3.05
C TRP A 94 -4.38 -9.85 2.51
N VAL A 95 -3.77 -11.00 2.75
CA VAL A 95 -2.47 -11.37 2.17
C VAL A 95 -2.66 -12.51 1.20
N GLY A 96 -2.10 -12.39 0.00
CA GLY A 96 -2.11 -13.43 -1.02
C GLY A 96 -0.77 -13.62 -1.68
N VAL A 97 -0.69 -14.63 -2.54
CA VAL A 97 0.50 -14.96 -3.33
C VAL A 97 0.37 -14.34 -4.72
N VAL A 98 1.42 -13.68 -5.21
CA VAL A 98 1.51 -13.20 -6.59
C VAL A 98 2.03 -14.31 -7.48
N GLU A 99 1.16 -14.90 -8.28
CA GLU A 99 1.54 -15.86 -9.32
C GLU A 99 2.21 -15.12 -10.49
N ARG A 100 3.33 -15.64 -10.95
CA ARG A 100 4.11 -15.05 -12.04
C ARG A 100 4.47 -16.04 -13.12
N GLY A 101 4.52 -15.55 -14.35
CA GLY A 101 5.10 -16.29 -15.48
C GLY A 101 6.63 -16.25 -15.46
N ALA A 102 7.24 -16.95 -16.42
CA ALA A 102 8.69 -17.11 -16.53
C ALA A 102 9.46 -15.79 -16.67
N SER A 103 8.83 -14.76 -17.23
CA SER A 103 9.40 -13.40 -17.38
C SER A 103 9.24 -12.51 -16.16
N GLY A 104 8.71 -13.04 -15.04
CA GLY A 104 8.34 -12.25 -13.88
C GLY A 104 7.04 -11.45 -14.05
N ARG A 105 6.34 -11.60 -15.19
CA ARG A 105 5.04 -10.99 -15.43
C ARG A 105 4.01 -11.52 -14.44
N PRO A 106 3.28 -10.64 -13.73
CA PRO A 106 2.22 -11.08 -12.83
C PRO A 106 1.04 -11.65 -13.63
N LEU A 107 0.47 -12.75 -13.15
CA LEU A 107 -0.65 -13.47 -13.76
C LEU A 107 -1.91 -13.38 -12.91
N ALA A 108 -1.78 -13.61 -11.59
CA ALA A 108 -2.89 -13.59 -10.65
C ALA A 108 -2.39 -13.26 -9.24
N ILE A 109 -3.32 -12.83 -8.37
CA ILE A 109 -3.17 -12.87 -6.91
C ILE A 109 -4.10 -13.97 -6.41
N ARG A 110 -3.55 -14.96 -5.71
CA ARG A 110 -4.25 -16.17 -5.25
C ARG A 110 -4.13 -16.38 -3.75
N ALA A 111 -4.92 -17.32 -3.24
CA ALA A 111 -4.85 -17.78 -1.85
C ALA A 111 -4.90 -16.60 -0.86
N LEU A 112 -5.89 -15.73 -1.01
CA LEU A 112 -6.07 -14.59 -0.11
C LEU A 112 -6.56 -15.06 1.25
N GLU A 113 -5.76 -14.75 2.28
CA GLU A 113 -6.11 -14.97 3.68
C GLU A 113 -6.32 -13.64 4.37
N GLN A 114 -7.42 -13.50 5.09
CA GLN A 114 -7.71 -12.28 5.85
C GLN A 114 -6.76 -12.16 7.03
N ILE A 115 -6.20 -10.96 7.22
CA ILE A 115 -5.48 -10.62 8.46
C ILE A 115 -6.53 -10.41 9.54
N PRO A 116 -6.52 -11.21 10.62
CA PRO A 116 -7.49 -11.03 11.71
C PRO A 116 -7.17 -9.71 12.44
N LEU A 117 -8.16 -8.84 12.52
CA LEU A 117 -8.13 -7.63 13.34
C LEU A 117 -9.19 -7.79 14.43
N GLU A 118 -8.85 -7.44 15.66
CA GLU A 118 -9.81 -7.54 16.77
C GLU A 118 -10.99 -6.58 16.57
N HIS A 119 -10.72 -5.37 16.06
CA HIS A 119 -11.74 -4.36 15.75
C HIS A 119 -11.17 -3.25 14.86
N GLY A 120 -12.07 -2.47 14.23
CA GLY A 120 -11.69 -1.34 13.38
C GLY A 120 -11.57 -1.70 11.90
N SER A 121 -11.23 -0.68 11.11
CA SER A 121 -11.01 -0.76 9.67
C SER A 121 -9.59 -0.35 9.31
N VAL A 122 -9.03 -0.91 8.23
CA VAL A 122 -7.69 -0.54 7.76
C VAL A 122 -7.77 0.73 6.92
N VAL A 123 -7.08 1.78 7.36
CA VAL A 123 -6.99 3.07 6.64
C VAL A 123 -6.00 2.97 5.49
N ASP A 124 -4.82 2.42 5.76
CA ASP A 124 -3.77 2.15 4.75
C ASP A 124 -2.84 1.05 5.28
N ALA A 125 -2.05 0.48 4.39
CA ALA A 125 -1.14 -0.60 4.71
C ALA A 125 0.12 -0.55 3.84
N SER A 126 1.22 -1.10 4.35
CA SER A 126 2.48 -1.19 3.62
C SER A 126 3.30 -2.40 4.06
N TRP A 127 4.13 -2.90 3.15
CA TRP A 127 5.16 -3.87 3.48
C TRP A 127 6.38 -3.15 4.07
N THR A 128 6.95 -3.69 5.12
CA THR A 128 8.24 -3.24 5.70
C THR A 128 9.39 -4.16 5.30
N THR A 129 9.08 -5.43 5.10
CA THR A 129 9.98 -6.47 4.59
C THR A 129 9.16 -7.45 3.75
N SER A 130 9.76 -8.48 3.19
CA SER A 130 9.03 -9.55 2.50
C SER A 130 8.07 -10.35 3.39
N THR A 131 8.23 -10.25 4.71
CA THR A 131 7.40 -10.95 5.71
C THR A 131 6.86 -10.02 6.81
N GLY A 132 7.10 -8.73 6.73
CA GLY A 132 6.64 -7.74 7.69
C GLY A 132 5.64 -6.78 7.07
N ILE A 133 4.52 -6.57 7.75
CA ILE A 133 3.43 -5.67 7.34
C ILE A 133 3.24 -4.61 8.42
N MET A 134 2.91 -3.41 7.99
CA MET A 134 2.33 -2.38 8.85
C MET A 134 0.95 -1.99 8.34
N LEU A 135 0.01 -1.86 9.26
CA LEU A 135 -1.37 -1.43 9.02
C LEU A 135 -1.65 -0.19 9.85
N VAL A 136 -2.36 0.78 9.30
CA VAL A 136 -3.03 1.80 10.10
C VAL A 136 -4.46 1.34 10.31
N VAL A 137 -4.83 1.13 11.56
CA VAL A 137 -6.17 0.67 11.96
C VAL A 137 -6.90 1.79 12.67
N ARG A 138 -8.16 1.99 12.30
CA ARG A 138 -9.07 2.96 12.89
C ARG A 138 -10.26 2.27 13.51
N ALA A 139 -10.46 2.46 14.80
CA ALA A 139 -11.68 2.09 15.50
C ALA A 139 -12.53 3.33 15.82
N THR A 140 -13.83 3.13 15.95
CA THR A 140 -14.76 4.24 16.25
C THR A 140 -14.52 4.78 17.65
N GLY A 141 -14.26 6.08 17.74
CA GLY A 141 -14.04 6.77 19.04
C GLY A 141 -12.64 6.62 19.61
N GLU A 142 -11.73 6.00 18.89
CA GLU A 142 -10.33 5.79 19.31
C GLU A 142 -9.36 6.53 18.38
N ASP A 143 -8.13 6.73 18.86
CA ASP A 143 -7.01 7.18 18.05
C ASP A 143 -6.64 6.12 17.02
N ASP A 144 -6.14 6.57 15.85
CA ASP A 144 -5.59 5.64 14.87
C ASP A 144 -4.40 4.87 15.45
N GLN A 145 -4.31 3.58 15.14
CA GLN A 145 -3.24 2.72 15.63
C GLN A 145 -2.36 2.24 14.48
N LEU A 146 -1.05 2.26 14.69
CA LEU A 146 -0.10 1.59 13.82
C LEU A 146 0.13 0.17 14.34
N VAL A 147 -0.31 -0.80 13.58
CA VAL A 147 -0.14 -2.23 13.87
C VAL A 147 1.03 -2.76 13.04
N SER A 148 2.06 -3.27 13.70
CA SER A 148 3.17 -3.97 13.06
C SER A 148 2.93 -5.47 13.19
N LEU A 149 2.88 -6.17 12.06
CA LEU A 149 2.57 -7.59 11.98
C LEU A 149 3.65 -8.33 11.18
N PRO A 150 4.55 -9.05 11.81
CA PRO A 150 5.37 -10.04 11.12
C PRO A 150 4.51 -11.25 10.75
N LEU A 151 4.58 -11.72 9.49
CA LEU A 151 3.84 -12.92 9.06
C LEU A 151 4.28 -14.13 9.90
N GLY A 152 3.32 -14.79 10.54
CA GLY A 152 3.56 -15.89 11.47
C GLY A 152 4.02 -15.45 12.86
N GLY A 153 4.02 -14.15 13.16
CA GLY A 153 4.38 -13.59 14.47
C GLY A 153 3.20 -12.91 15.18
N LEU A 154 3.48 -12.37 16.35
CA LEU A 154 2.48 -11.62 17.12
C LEU A 154 2.45 -10.15 16.67
N PRO A 155 1.26 -9.54 16.58
CA PRO A 155 1.12 -8.11 16.30
C PRO A 155 1.63 -7.27 17.47
N SER A 156 2.13 -6.08 17.16
CA SER A 156 2.37 -5.01 18.12
C SER A 156 1.72 -3.73 17.62
N ASN A 157 1.16 -2.93 18.51
CA ASN A 157 0.45 -1.71 18.17
C ASN A 157 1.00 -0.49 18.91
N VAL A 158 0.85 0.67 18.30
CA VAL A 158 1.21 1.98 18.84
C VAL A 158 0.14 2.98 18.44
N SER A 159 -0.40 3.73 19.40
CA SER A 159 -1.33 4.83 19.13
C SER A 159 -0.63 5.97 18.38
N LEU A 160 -1.32 6.55 17.42
CA LEU A 160 -0.81 7.62 16.57
C LEU A 160 -1.42 8.97 17.00
N PRO A 161 -0.59 10.03 17.08
CA PRO A 161 -1.06 11.36 17.50
C PRO A 161 -1.79 12.14 16.41
N ILE A 162 -2.11 11.49 15.28
CA ILE A 162 -2.79 12.08 14.14
C ILE A 162 -3.83 11.12 13.56
N ARG A 163 -4.86 11.69 12.93
CA ARG A 163 -5.81 10.93 12.12
C ARG A 163 -5.21 10.71 10.74
N VAL A 164 -4.84 9.48 10.46
CA VAL A 164 -4.06 9.12 9.27
C VAL A 164 -4.93 9.12 8.00
N THR A 165 -4.38 9.61 6.91
CA THR A 165 -4.96 9.51 5.56
C THR A 165 -4.16 8.62 4.64
N SER A 166 -2.85 8.49 4.88
CA SER A 166 -1.99 7.59 4.09
C SER A 166 -0.74 7.19 4.86
N MET A 167 -0.22 6.01 4.51
CA MET A 167 1.02 5.47 5.04
C MET A 167 1.91 4.94 3.91
N SER A 168 3.23 5.02 4.12
CA SER A 168 4.22 4.37 3.28
C SER A 168 5.38 3.91 4.14
N ALA A 169 5.85 2.69 3.93
CA ALA A 169 7.06 2.17 4.57
C ALA A 169 8.18 2.03 3.53
N GLY A 170 9.38 2.40 3.91
CA GLY A 170 10.57 2.15 3.09
C GLY A 170 11.00 0.68 3.18
N GLY A 171 11.88 0.26 2.27
CA GLY A 171 12.38 -1.13 2.18
C GLY A 171 13.17 -1.63 3.41
N SER A 172 13.40 -0.78 4.40
CA SER A 172 13.89 -1.16 5.73
C SER A 172 12.78 -0.95 6.75
N SER A 173 12.57 -1.92 7.63
CA SER A 173 11.51 -1.96 8.65
C SER A 173 11.47 -0.76 9.63
N SER A 174 12.46 0.12 9.60
CA SER A 174 12.58 1.26 10.49
C SER A 174 12.06 2.58 9.92
N ALA A 175 11.83 2.65 8.60
CA ALA A 175 11.46 3.89 7.93
C ALA A 175 9.98 3.86 7.53
N VAL A 176 9.15 4.64 8.21
CA VAL A 176 7.72 4.78 7.94
C VAL A 176 7.36 6.26 7.85
N VAL A 177 6.59 6.62 6.85
CA VAL A 177 5.99 7.96 6.71
C VAL A 177 4.48 7.81 6.82
N ILE A 178 3.86 8.62 7.65
CA ILE A 178 2.40 8.74 7.73
C ILE A 178 1.99 10.19 7.51
N SER A 179 0.92 10.38 6.77
CA SER A 179 0.29 11.69 6.54
C SER A 179 -1.13 11.68 7.08
N GLY A 180 -1.57 12.78 7.63
CA GLY A 180 -2.89 12.89 8.21
C GLY A 180 -3.16 14.28 8.76
N THR A 181 -4.07 14.37 9.72
CA THR A 181 -4.42 15.62 10.42
C THR A 181 -4.29 15.45 11.92
N ASP A 182 -3.85 16.49 12.62
CA ASP A 182 -3.87 16.52 14.08
C ASP A 182 -5.29 16.82 14.62
N ALA A 183 -5.42 16.84 15.94
CA ALA A 183 -6.71 17.12 16.61
C ALA A 183 -7.31 18.50 16.27
N ALA A 184 -6.49 19.45 15.81
CA ALA A 184 -6.93 20.76 15.34
C ALA A 184 -7.30 20.79 13.85
N GLY A 185 -7.22 19.63 13.15
CA GLY A 185 -7.48 19.52 11.71
C GLY A 185 -6.32 20.00 10.83
N LYS A 186 -5.14 20.34 11.41
CA LYS A 186 -3.97 20.77 10.65
C LYS A 186 -3.27 19.55 10.04
N ALA A 187 -2.91 19.67 8.75
CA ALA A 187 -2.15 18.62 8.05
C ALA A 187 -0.80 18.37 8.75
N LYS A 188 -0.45 17.11 8.91
CA LYS A 188 0.78 16.64 9.54
C LYS A 188 1.39 15.50 8.75
N VAL A 189 2.72 15.49 8.70
CA VAL A 189 3.50 14.36 8.22
C VAL A 189 4.46 13.94 9.32
N LEU A 190 4.40 12.68 9.69
CA LEU A 190 5.28 12.08 10.68
C LEU A 190 6.20 11.08 9.99
N ILE A 191 7.46 11.13 10.35
CA ILE A 191 8.49 10.22 9.86
C ILE A 191 8.99 9.40 11.04
N ARG A 192 8.90 8.09 10.96
CA ARG A 192 9.49 7.18 11.94
C ARG A 192 10.86 6.73 11.47
N SER A 193 11.84 6.85 12.37
CA SER A 193 13.16 6.28 12.19
C SER A 193 13.53 5.50 13.46
N GLY A 194 13.56 4.18 13.37
CA GLY A 194 13.66 3.31 14.54
C GLY A 194 12.41 3.44 15.43
N ALA A 195 12.59 3.75 16.71
CA ALA A 195 11.51 3.91 17.68
C ALA A 195 10.95 5.36 17.77
N LEU A 196 11.59 6.32 17.10
CA LEU A 196 11.28 7.74 17.24
C LEU A 196 10.42 8.25 16.09
N TRP A 197 9.41 9.05 16.44
CA TRP A 197 8.60 9.83 15.51
C TRP A 197 9.13 11.28 15.45
N GLN A 198 9.26 11.79 14.25
CA GLN A 198 9.67 13.18 13.99
C GLN A 198 8.63 13.85 13.10
N ASN A 199 8.32 15.12 13.40
CA ASN A 199 7.54 15.92 12.49
C ASN A 199 8.38 16.29 11.25
N ALA A 200 7.81 16.11 10.07
CA ALA A 200 8.36 16.70 8.86
C ALA A 200 8.17 18.24 8.88
N PRO A 201 8.88 18.98 8.02
CA PRO A 201 8.66 20.43 7.88
C PRO A 201 7.17 20.76 7.65
N GLU A 202 6.70 21.84 8.25
CA GLU A 202 5.27 22.24 8.18
C GLU A 202 4.76 22.53 6.75
N SER A 203 5.66 22.81 5.82
CA SER A 203 5.32 22.98 4.40
C SER A 203 4.94 21.66 3.71
N LEU A 204 5.25 20.50 4.33
CA LEU A 204 4.95 19.20 3.77
C LEU A 204 3.57 18.72 4.30
N THR A 205 2.59 18.64 3.42
CA THR A 205 1.22 18.22 3.78
C THR A 205 0.94 16.75 3.50
N SER A 206 1.77 16.11 2.66
CA SER A 206 1.72 14.67 2.37
C SER A 206 3.10 14.18 1.91
N ALA A 207 3.42 12.95 2.22
CA ALA A 207 4.64 12.30 1.74
C ALA A 207 4.45 10.79 1.63
N ARG A 208 5.20 10.18 0.71
CA ARG A 208 5.33 8.73 0.58
C ARG A 208 6.78 8.38 0.29
N TYR A 209 7.22 7.22 0.72
CA TYR A 209 8.50 6.68 0.27
C TYR A 209 8.43 6.40 -1.23
N ALA A 210 9.42 6.90 -1.95
CA ALA A 210 9.75 6.39 -3.27
C ALA A 210 10.62 5.15 -3.05
N GLY A 211 10.03 3.97 -3.22
CA GLY A 211 10.69 2.69 -3.11
C GLY A 211 11.79 2.47 -4.12
#